data_72afed1313a255ee64484a1340635cf3
#
_entry.id   72afed1313a255ee64484a1340635cf3
#
_cell.length_a   1.000
_cell.length_b   1.000
_cell.length_c   1.000
_cell.angle_alpha   90.00
_cell.angle_beta   90.00
_cell.angle_gamma   90.00
#
_symmetry.space_group_name_H-M   'P 1'
#
loop_
_entity.id
_entity.type
_entity.pdbx_description
1 polymer ?
#
loop_
_entity_poly.entity_id
_entity_poly.type
_entity_poly.pdbx_seq_one_letter_code
_entity_poly.pdbx_strand_id
1 'polypeptide(L)'
;MQRIIIPTHYVHTRSTPLWTKQTAPASIWKRHLDAGTRQGVYPRLSVMRGAIRYFGYANETSADPLETLTIAEGEFGVFPPEKWHRIEALTEDTVFNVDFYVD
;
A
#
# COMPACT_ATOMS: atom_id res chain seq x y z
N MET A 1 -0.67 -10.22 -11.87
CA MET A 1 -1.60 -9.27 -11.24
C MET A 1 -1.90 -8.13 -12.18
N GLN A 2 -3.13 -7.70 -12.22
CA GLN A 2 -3.54 -6.61 -13.08
C GLN A 2 -3.08 -5.27 -12.51
N ARG A 3 -2.54 -4.41 -13.38
CA ARG A 3 -2.06 -3.09 -12.96
C ARG A 3 -3.24 -2.17 -12.64
N ILE A 4 -3.18 -1.52 -11.49
CA ILE A 4 -4.16 -0.51 -11.07
C ILE A 4 -3.61 0.86 -11.45
N ILE A 5 -4.47 1.69 -12.04
CA ILE A 5 -4.11 3.05 -12.47
C ILE A 5 -5.02 4.03 -11.75
N ILE A 6 -4.43 5.09 -11.18
CA ILE A 6 -5.19 6.16 -10.55
C ILE A 6 -5.92 6.92 -11.67
N PRO A 7 -7.25 7.13 -11.56
CA PRO A 7 -7.97 7.91 -12.57
C PRO A 7 -7.36 9.29 -12.77
N THR A 8 -7.32 9.76 -14.02
CA THR A 8 -6.57 10.97 -14.37
C THR A 8 -7.07 12.25 -13.72
N HIS A 9 -8.35 12.29 -13.33
CA HIS A 9 -8.93 13.46 -12.68
C HIS A 9 -8.71 13.49 -11.17
N TYR A 10 -8.12 12.42 -10.60
CA TYR A 10 -7.81 12.35 -9.18
C TYR A 10 -6.62 13.25 -8.85
N VAL A 11 -6.65 13.83 -7.66
CA VAL A 11 -5.58 14.73 -7.20
C VAL A 11 -4.95 14.19 -5.92
N HIS A 12 -3.68 14.46 -5.76
CA HIS A 12 -2.94 14.15 -4.54
C HIS A 12 -3.48 15.00 -3.40
N THR A 13 -3.79 14.37 -2.28
CA THR A 13 -4.34 15.07 -1.12
C THR A 13 -3.42 15.05 0.10
N ARG A 14 -2.73 13.95 0.35
CA ARG A 14 -1.80 13.85 1.48
C ARG A 14 -0.80 12.73 1.25
N SER A 15 0.29 12.77 1.99
CA SER A 15 1.33 11.75 1.97
C SER A 15 1.73 11.40 3.39
N THR A 16 2.12 10.15 3.59
CA THR A 16 2.80 9.78 4.82
C THR A 16 4.23 10.32 4.78
N PRO A 17 4.90 10.45 5.93
CA PRO A 17 6.34 10.64 5.91
C PRO A 17 7.02 9.40 5.32
N LEU A 18 8.31 9.48 5.07
CA LEU A 18 9.09 8.29 4.76
C LEU A 18 9.13 7.41 5.99
N TRP A 19 8.67 6.19 5.84
CA TRP A 19 8.63 5.21 6.92
C TRP A 19 9.71 4.16 6.75
N THR A 20 10.21 3.69 7.89
CA THR A 20 11.07 2.51 7.95
C THR A 20 10.30 1.39 8.62
N LYS A 21 10.91 0.21 8.69
CA LYS A 21 10.33 -0.93 9.40
C LYS A 21 10.03 -0.60 10.88
N GLN A 22 10.82 0.29 11.49
CA GLN A 22 10.69 0.68 12.87
C GLN A 22 9.73 1.85 13.09
N THR A 23 9.57 2.73 12.11
CA THR A 23 8.78 3.96 12.27
C THR A 23 7.37 3.87 11.72
N ALA A 24 7.08 2.92 10.82
CA ALA A 24 5.74 2.74 10.29
C ALA A 24 4.79 2.27 11.40
N PRO A 25 3.50 2.67 11.34
CA PRO A 25 2.52 2.18 12.30
C PRO A 25 2.44 0.65 12.29
N ALA A 26 2.34 0.04 13.46
CA ALA A 26 2.29 -1.42 13.56
C ALA A 26 1.13 -2.03 12.77
N SER A 27 0.03 -1.30 12.65
CA SER A 27 -1.17 -1.77 11.94
C SER A 27 -0.93 -2.02 10.45
N ILE A 28 0.05 -1.35 9.84
CA ILE A 28 0.30 -1.48 8.41
C ILE A 28 0.84 -2.87 8.03
N TRP A 29 1.47 -3.55 8.99
CA TRP A 29 2.02 -4.90 8.81
C TRP A 29 0.98 -5.99 8.99
N LYS A 30 -0.21 -5.63 9.50
CA LYS A 30 -1.31 -6.55 9.74
C LYS A 30 -2.42 -6.30 8.73
N ARG A 31 -3.24 -7.32 8.48
CA ARG A 31 -4.37 -7.17 7.58
C ARG A 31 -5.30 -6.07 8.09
N HIS A 32 -5.60 -5.11 7.25
CA HIS A 32 -6.44 -3.97 7.60
C HIS A 32 -7.13 -3.38 6.37
N LEU A 33 -8.16 -2.58 6.63
CA LEU A 33 -8.66 -1.59 5.69
C LEU A 33 -8.09 -0.26 6.14
N ASP A 34 -7.63 0.56 5.21
CA ASP A 34 -7.13 1.88 5.57
C ASP A 34 -8.27 2.72 6.15
N ALA A 35 -8.20 3.02 7.43
CA ALA A 35 -9.22 3.81 8.10
C ALA A 35 -9.39 5.20 7.49
N GLY A 36 -8.35 5.71 6.87
CA GLY A 36 -8.38 6.98 6.16
C GLY A 36 -8.80 6.85 4.70
N THR A 37 -8.94 5.65 4.17
CA THR A 37 -9.38 5.46 2.80
C THR A 37 -10.89 5.39 2.77
N ARG A 38 -11.47 6.51 2.47
CA ARG A 38 -12.88 6.56 2.12
C ARG A 38 -13.05 5.93 0.76
N GLN A 39 -14.32 5.66 0.41
CA GLN A 39 -14.67 5.19 -0.90
C GLN A 39 -13.99 6.05 -1.97
N GLY A 40 -13.28 5.40 -2.88
CA GLY A 40 -12.63 6.09 -4.00
C GLY A 40 -11.26 6.69 -3.73
N VAL A 41 -10.69 6.51 -2.54
CA VAL A 41 -9.31 6.97 -2.27
C VAL A 41 -8.33 5.92 -2.75
N TYR A 42 -7.36 6.34 -3.57
CA TYR A 42 -6.32 5.45 -4.09
C TYR A 42 -5.00 5.70 -3.37
N PRO A 43 -4.44 4.69 -2.69
CA PRO A 43 -3.08 4.79 -2.15
C PRO A 43 -2.05 4.38 -3.20
N ARG A 44 -0.94 5.13 -3.25
CA ARG A 44 0.23 4.78 -4.06
C ARG A 44 1.42 4.63 -3.14
N LEU A 45 1.96 3.42 -3.04
CA LEU A 45 3.12 3.11 -2.21
C LEU A 45 4.38 3.17 -3.07
N SER A 46 5.33 3.99 -2.65
CA SER A 46 6.62 4.15 -3.35
C SER A 46 7.75 3.64 -2.46
N VAL A 47 8.62 2.82 -3.02
CA VAL A 47 9.75 2.23 -2.30
C VAL A 47 11.02 2.99 -2.65
N MET A 48 11.62 3.60 -1.63
CA MET A 48 12.85 4.38 -1.78
C MET A 48 14.10 3.51 -1.59
N ARG A 49 13.99 2.47 -0.77
CA ARG A 49 15.09 1.53 -0.48
C ARG A 49 14.50 0.18 -0.11
N GLY A 50 15.17 -0.90 -0.49
CA GLY A 50 14.75 -2.25 -0.18
C GLY A 50 13.60 -2.71 -1.04
N ALA A 51 12.60 -3.36 -0.44
CA ALA A 51 11.44 -3.86 -1.16
C ALA A 51 10.28 -4.10 -0.21
N ILE A 52 9.07 -3.95 -0.75
CA ILE A 52 7.82 -4.22 -0.04
C ILE A 52 7.07 -5.31 -0.79
N ARG A 53 6.45 -6.23 -0.07
CA ARG A 53 5.48 -7.16 -0.64
C ARG A 53 4.08 -6.79 -0.14
N TYR A 54 3.17 -6.61 -1.08
CA TYR A 54 1.77 -6.32 -0.82
C TYR A 54 0.95 -7.60 -0.93
N PHE A 55 0.00 -7.78 -0.01
CA PHE A 55 -0.96 -8.89 -0.02
C PHE A 55 -2.37 -8.32 0.01
N GLY A 56 -3.16 -8.64 -1.00
CA GLY A 56 -4.58 -8.25 -1.06
C GLY A 56 -5.47 -9.45 -0.76
N TYR A 57 -6.54 -9.23 0.01
CA TYR A 57 -7.43 -10.31 0.48
C TYR A 57 -8.86 -10.05 0.06
N ALA A 58 -9.63 -11.14 -0.07
CA ALA A 58 -11.05 -11.05 -0.41
C ALA A 58 -11.86 -10.39 0.72
N ASN A 59 -11.48 -10.69 1.97
CA ASN A 59 -12.19 -10.17 3.16
C ASN A 59 -11.27 -10.24 4.37
N GLU A 60 -11.82 -9.90 5.54
CA GLU A 60 -11.06 -9.83 6.77
C GLU A 60 -10.50 -11.18 7.22
N THR A 61 -11.15 -12.28 6.89
CA THR A 61 -10.84 -13.59 7.46
C THR A 61 -10.40 -14.65 6.46
N SER A 62 -10.35 -14.34 5.17
CA SER A 62 -9.91 -15.30 4.17
C SER A 62 -8.48 -15.78 4.46
N ALA A 63 -8.22 -17.08 4.29
CA ALA A 63 -6.93 -17.66 4.65
C ALA A 63 -5.81 -17.20 3.72
N ASP A 64 -6.06 -17.24 2.42
CA ASP A 64 -5.04 -16.95 1.41
C ASP A 64 -5.26 -15.60 0.75
N PRO A 65 -4.19 -14.88 0.39
CA PRO A 65 -4.34 -13.64 -0.37
C PRO A 65 -4.86 -13.94 -1.78
N LEU A 66 -5.72 -13.05 -2.29
CA LEU A 66 -6.16 -13.09 -3.68
C LEU A 66 -5.03 -12.69 -4.62
N GLU A 67 -4.16 -11.82 -4.17
CA GLU A 67 -3.09 -11.30 -5.00
C GLU A 67 -1.91 -10.87 -4.14
N THR A 68 -0.73 -10.95 -4.74
CA THR A 68 0.50 -10.45 -4.13
C THR A 68 1.24 -9.62 -5.16
N LEU A 69 1.95 -8.61 -4.70
CA LEU A 69 2.77 -7.76 -5.55
C LEU A 69 4.05 -7.40 -4.81
N THR A 70 5.18 -7.54 -5.48
CA THR A 70 6.46 -7.08 -4.96
C THR A 70 6.80 -5.75 -5.60
N ILE A 71 7.08 -4.75 -4.77
CA ILE A 71 7.47 -3.42 -5.20
C ILE A 71 8.92 -3.24 -4.82
N ALA A 72 9.77 -3.14 -5.82
CA ALA A 72 11.21 -3.03 -5.63
C ALA A 72 11.63 -1.56 -5.45
N GLU A 73 12.88 -1.37 -5.06
CA GLU A 73 13.46 -0.05 -4.91
C GLU A 73 13.31 0.77 -6.20
N GLY A 74 12.85 2.00 -6.06
CA GLY A 74 12.60 2.89 -7.19
C GLY A 74 11.28 2.67 -7.90
N GLU A 75 10.50 1.69 -7.46
CA GLU A 75 9.19 1.39 -8.04
C GLU A 75 8.06 1.89 -7.14
N PHE A 76 6.84 1.90 -7.68
CA PHE A 76 5.65 2.16 -6.90
C PHE A 76 4.53 1.19 -7.29
N GLY A 77 3.59 1.01 -6.37
CA GLY A 77 2.37 0.25 -6.62
C GLY A 77 1.16 1.05 -6.22
N VAL A 78 0.08 0.95 -7.00
CA VAL A 78 -1.20 1.56 -6.70
C VAL A 78 -2.17 0.46 -6.30
N PHE A 79 -2.86 0.65 -5.18
CA PHE A 79 -3.76 -0.37 -4.67
C PHE A 79 -5.21 0.04 -4.88
N PRO A 80 -6.13 -0.94 -5.03
CA PRO A 80 -7.54 -0.62 -5.14
C PRO A 80 -8.07 -0.05 -3.82
N PRO A 81 -9.02 0.89 -3.88
CA PRO A 81 -9.65 1.41 -2.66
C PRO A 81 -10.44 0.33 -1.94
N GLU A 82 -10.62 0.49 -0.64
CA GLU A 82 -11.49 -0.36 0.19
C GLU A 82 -11.15 -1.84 0.14
N LYS A 83 -9.86 -2.16 0.03
CA LYS A 83 -9.40 -3.55 -0.04
C LYS A 83 -8.72 -3.95 1.26
N TRP A 84 -9.10 -5.11 1.80
CA TRP A 84 -8.36 -5.70 2.89
C TRP A 84 -6.96 -6.07 2.42
N HIS A 85 -5.94 -5.60 3.12
CA HIS A 85 -4.55 -5.82 2.70
C HIS A 85 -3.59 -5.71 3.86
N ARG A 86 -2.38 -6.16 3.63
CA ARG A 86 -1.22 -5.91 4.49
C ARG A 86 0.03 -5.82 3.64
N ILE A 87 1.07 -5.27 4.20
CA ILE A 87 2.37 -5.22 3.53
C ILE A 87 3.44 -5.84 4.42
N GLU A 88 4.55 -6.16 3.81
CA GLU A 88 5.70 -6.78 4.45
C GLU A 88 6.97 -6.14 3.94
N ALA A 89 7.87 -5.72 4.82
CA ALA A 89 9.18 -5.22 4.43
C ALA A 89 10.08 -6.43 4.18
N LEU A 90 10.66 -6.52 2.99
CA LEU A 90 11.48 -7.66 2.61
C LEU A 90 12.95 -7.51 3.04
N THR A 91 13.38 -6.31 3.39
CA THR A 91 14.73 -6.05 3.89
C THR A 91 14.66 -5.20 5.15
N GLU A 92 15.70 -5.26 5.99
CA GLU A 92 15.75 -4.47 7.22
C GLU A 92 15.87 -2.97 6.96
N ASP A 93 16.45 -2.58 5.83
CA ASP A 93 16.67 -1.18 5.48
C ASP A 93 15.58 -0.60 4.59
N THR A 94 14.44 -1.27 4.47
CA THR A 94 13.33 -0.81 3.63
C THR A 94 12.85 0.57 4.06
N VAL A 95 12.71 1.48 3.09
CA VAL A 95 12.17 2.83 3.26
C VAL A 95 11.11 3.07 2.21
N PHE A 96 9.94 3.54 2.63
CA PHE A 96 8.81 3.73 1.72
C PHE A 96 7.89 4.83 2.24
N ASN A 97 6.99 5.30 1.39
CA ASN A 97 5.89 6.18 1.81
C ASN A 97 4.64 5.87 1.01
N VAL A 98 3.53 6.43 1.44
CA VAL A 98 2.25 6.28 0.75
C VAL A 98 1.67 7.66 0.45
N ASP A 99 1.29 7.87 -0.81
CA ASP A 99 0.59 9.06 -1.26
C ASP A 99 -0.87 8.70 -1.51
N PHE A 100 -1.79 9.60 -1.12
CA PHE A 100 -3.22 9.35 -1.29
C PHE A 100 -3.82 10.31 -2.29
N TYR A 101 -4.66 9.77 -3.17
CA TYR A 101 -5.30 10.49 -4.27
C TYR A 101 -6.81 10.38 -4.14
N VAL A 102 -7.50 11.49 -4.35
CA VAL A 102 -8.97 11.58 -4.25
C VAL A 102 -9.54 12.25 -5.48
N ASP A 103 -10.82 11.98 -5.72
CA ASP A 103 -11.58 12.61 -6.78
C ASP A 103 -11.81 14.10 -6.51
#